data_9a1b175a7280c9dea5042f810674c857
#
_entry.id   9a1b175a7280c9dea5042f810674c857
#
_cell.length_a   1.000
_cell.length_b   1.000
_cell.length_c   1.000
_cell.angle_alpha   90.00
_cell.angle_beta   90.00
_cell.angle_gamma   90.00
#
_symmetry.space_group_name_H-M   'P 1'
#
loop_
_entity.id
_entity.type
_entity.pdbx_description
1 polymer ?
#
loop_
_entity_poly.entity_id
_entity_poly.type
_entity_poly.pdbx_seq_one_letter_code
_entity_poly.pdbx_strand_id
1 'polypeptide(L)'
;TSYTSLDAVNTFYEKVVKYLIYGNVLKNNTYPLSVSAERIIQAIEIVNYAKKIGAQYIAHGSTGAGNDQVRFDMIFQIIAPEIEIITPIRDNKLSREAEIEYLQKNGIEYSWEKAKYSINRGLWGTSVGGKETLTSDQPLPDSAYPSQLKEHDPKKLKLTFKKGELVA
;
A
#
# COMPACT_ATOMS: atom_id res chain seq x y z
N THR A 1 18.21 3.88 16.87
CA THR A 1 17.27 3.77 15.74
C THR A 1 16.72 5.15 15.41
N SER A 2 16.69 5.50 14.14
CA SER A 2 16.11 6.75 13.64
C SER A 2 14.87 6.45 12.79
N TYR A 3 13.94 7.39 12.74
CA TYR A 3 12.77 7.37 11.87
C TYR A 3 12.89 8.45 10.80
N THR A 4 12.58 8.12 9.56
CA THR A 4 12.54 9.07 8.45
C THR A 4 11.23 8.90 7.68
N SER A 5 10.53 10.01 7.46
CA SER A 5 9.35 10.05 6.59
C SER A 5 9.75 10.62 5.23
N LEU A 6 9.40 9.89 4.16
CA LEU A 6 9.61 10.33 2.78
C LEU A 6 8.27 10.77 2.19
N ASP A 7 8.20 12.03 1.75
CA ASP A 7 7.01 12.54 1.05
C ASP A 7 7.09 12.18 -0.44
N ALA A 8 6.25 11.22 -0.85
CA ALA A 8 6.15 10.75 -2.22
C ALA A 8 4.86 11.21 -2.93
N VAL A 9 4.06 12.07 -2.31
CA VAL A 9 2.72 12.46 -2.84
C VAL A 9 2.82 13.08 -4.22
N ASN A 10 3.65 14.11 -4.39
CA ASN A 10 3.83 14.77 -5.68
C ASN A 10 4.46 13.83 -6.70
N THR A 11 5.45 13.04 -6.32
CA THR A 11 6.09 12.06 -7.21
C THR A 11 5.07 11.04 -7.72
N PHE A 12 4.21 10.54 -6.84
CA PHE A 12 3.16 9.59 -7.21
C PHE A 12 2.13 10.21 -8.15
N TYR A 13 1.66 11.42 -7.86
CA TYR A 13 0.73 12.13 -8.74
C TYR A 13 1.32 12.36 -10.13
N GLU A 14 2.50 12.98 -10.18
CA GLU A 14 3.15 13.40 -11.44
C GLU A 14 3.60 12.23 -12.32
N LYS A 15 4.06 11.15 -11.72
CA LYS A 15 4.60 10.00 -12.48
C LYS A 15 3.57 8.92 -12.77
N VAL A 16 2.46 8.89 -12.04
CA VAL A 16 1.51 7.77 -12.12
C VAL A 16 0.06 8.24 -12.21
N VAL A 17 -0.47 8.91 -11.18
CA VAL A 17 -1.91 9.15 -11.04
C VAL A 17 -2.48 9.94 -12.22
N LYS A 18 -1.81 11.02 -12.65
CA LYS A 18 -2.29 11.82 -13.78
C LYS A 18 -2.41 11.00 -15.08
N TYR A 19 -1.51 10.04 -15.31
CA TYR A 19 -1.59 9.17 -16.49
C TYR A 19 -2.68 8.12 -16.38
N LEU A 20 -2.96 7.62 -15.18
CA LEU A 20 -4.11 6.76 -14.92
C LEU A 20 -5.42 7.49 -15.20
N ILE A 21 -5.50 8.78 -14.82
CA ILE A 21 -6.64 9.65 -15.11
C ILE A 21 -6.77 9.88 -16.62
N TYR A 22 -5.69 10.30 -17.30
CA TYR A 22 -5.68 10.57 -18.74
C TYR A 22 -6.11 9.35 -19.56
N GLY A 23 -5.61 8.18 -19.20
CA GLY A 23 -5.92 6.94 -19.89
C GLY A 23 -7.22 6.29 -19.44
N ASN A 24 -7.91 6.84 -18.42
CA ASN A 24 -9.05 6.18 -17.75
C ASN A 24 -8.73 4.69 -17.46
N VAL A 25 -7.57 4.44 -16.85
CA VAL A 25 -7.02 3.09 -16.69
C VAL A 25 -7.73 2.37 -15.54
N LEU A 26 -8.55 1.39 -15.90
CA LEU A 26 -9.24 0.52 -14.96
C LEU A 26 -8.96 -0.94 -15.30
N LYS A 27 -8.33 -1.68 -14.40
CA LYS A 27 -8.20 -3.13 -14.55
C LYS A 27 -9.58 -3.78 -14.36
N ASN A 28 -10.00 -4.58 -15.35
CA ASN A 28 -11.32 -5.22 -15.37
C ASN A 28 -12.49 -4.23 -15.25
N ASN A 29 -12.33 -3.02 -15.79
CA ASN A 29 -13.33 -1.92 -15.71
C ASN A 29 -13.73 -1.51 -14.28
N THR A 30 -12.92 -1.85 -13.28
CA THR A 30 -13.27 -1.63 -11.87
C THR A 30 -12.11 -1.08 -11.06
N TYR A 31 -10.93 -1.71 -11.13
CA TYR A 31 -9.83 -1.40 -10.24
C TYR A 31 -8.90 -0.33 -10.83
N PRO A 32 -8.78 0.88 -10.20
CA PRO A 32 -8.00 2.00 -10.73
C PRO A 32 -6.49 1.88 -10.47
N LEU A 33 -5.96 0.68 -10.26
CA LEU A 33 -4.55 0.39 -9.97
C LEU A 33 -3.98 1.16 -8.76
N SER A 34 -4.82 1.57 -7.82
CA SER A 34 -4.46 2.46 -6.71
C SER A 34 -3.24 1.97 -5.92
N VAL A 35 -3.41 0.87 -5.21
CA VAL A 35 -2.37 0.31 -4.33
C VAL A 35 -1.20 -0.25 -5.13
N SER A 36 -1.47 -0.95 -6.23
CA SER A 36 -0.41 -1.56 -7.04
C SER A 36 0.56 -0.53 -7.62
N ALA A 37 0.03 0.61 -8.10
CA ALA A 37 0.85 1.70 -8.63
C ALA A 37 1.61 2.44 -7.52
N GLU A 38 0.97 2.66 -6.37
CA GLU A 38 1.58 3.34 -5.24
C GLU A 38 2.77 2.56 -4.67
N ARG A 39 2.68 1.22 -4.56
CA ARG A 39 3.77 0.38 -4.07
C ARG A 39 5.04 0.50 -4.91
N ILE A 40 4.91 0.71 -6.21
CA ILE A 40 6.06 0.93 -7.10
C ILE A 40 6.79 2.23 -6.74
N ILE A 41 6.05 3.32 -6.55
CA ILE A 41 6.66 4.59 -6.15
C ILE A 41 7.27 4.50 -4.75
N GLN A 42 6.58 3.87 -3.80
CA GLN A 42 7.13 3.62 -2.47
C GLN A 42 8.46 2.86 -2.54
N ALA A 43 8.53 1.80 -3.34
CA ALA A 43 9.76 1.05 -3.53
C ALA A 43 10.90 1.90 -4.12
N ILE A 44 10.59 2.72 -5.12
CA ILE A 44 11.57 3.63 -5.74
C ILE A 44 12.12 4.63 -4.72
N GLU A 45 11.26 5.24 -3.93
CA GLU A 45 11.69 6.21 -2.91
C GLU A 45 12.50 5.55 -1.80
N ILE A 46 12.11 4.36 -1.35
CA ILE A 46 12.86 3.57 -0.34
C ILE A 46 14.26 3.24 -0.84
N VAL A 47 14.39 2.69 -2.05
CA VAL A 47 15.69 2.27 -2.56
C VAL A 47 16.60 3.47 -2.87
N ASN A 48 16.04 4.58 -3.35
CA ASN A 48 16.81 5.81 -3.55
C ASN A 48 17.32 6.37 -2.21
N TYR A 49 16.50 6.32 -1.17
CA TYR A 49 16.90 6.70 0.16
C TYR A 49 17.98 5.76 0.72
N ALA A 50 17.82 4.46 0.55
CA ALA A 50 18.82 3.46 0.97
C ALA A 50 20.18 3.73 0.31
N LYS A 51 20.23 3.99 -0.99
CA LYS A 51 21.45 4.39 -1.70
C LYS A 51 22.03 5.68 -1.15
N LYS A 52 21.20 6.69 -0.89
CA LYS A 52 21.65 7.98 -0.34
C LYS A 52 22.35 7.86 1.00
N ILE A 53 21.89 6.95 1.86
CA ILE A 53 22.50 6.74 3.19
C ILE A 53 23.57 5.64 3.23
N GLY A 54 23.87 5.02 2.08
CA GLY A 54 24.86 3.94 1.99
C GLY A 54 24.41 2.64 2.67
N ALA A 55 23.10 2.34 2.67
CA ALA A 55 22.58 1.13 3.26
C ALA A 55 23.04 -0.10 2.47
N GLN A 56 23.44 -1.15 3.16
CA GLN A 56 23.80 -2.44 2.58
C GLN A 56 22.61 -3.39 2.50
N TYR A 57 21.55 -3.13 3.27
CA TYR A 57 20.38 -3.99 3.41
C TYR A 57 19.10 -3.16 3.34
N ILE A 58 18.06 -3.73 2.74
CA ILE A 58 16.69 -3.25 2.83
C ILE A 58 15.84 -4.38 3.39
N ALA A 59 15.13 -4.14 4.51
CA ALA A 59 14.22 -5.11 5.09
C ALA A 59 12.77 -4.72 4.87
N HIS A 60 11.91 -5.70 4.56
CA HIS A 60 10.46 -5.48 4.53
C HIS A 60 9.68 -6.70 5.05
N GLY A 61 8.46 -6.46 5.53
CA GLY A 61 7.58 -7.46 6.13
C GLY A 61 6.50 -8.02 5.19
N SER A 62 6.67 -7.92 3.88
CA SER A 62 5.69 -8.48 2.94
C SER A 62 5.66 -10.00 3.01
N THR A 63 4.45 -10.57 3.05
CA THR A 63 4.25 -12.03 3.10
C THR A 63 4.44 -12.68 1.73
N GLY A 64 4.74 -13.98 1.69
CA GLY A 64 4.89 -14.75 0.47
C GLY A 64 3.61 -14.91 -0.36
N ALA A 65 2.44 -14.72 0.24
CA ALA A 65 1.15 -14.85 -0.44
C ALA A 65 0.71 -13.58 -1.17
N GLY A 66 1.25 -12.41 -0.79
CA GLY A 66 0.85 -11.11 -1.36
C GLY A 66 1.65 -10.72 -2.60
N ASN A 67 1.12 -9.76 -3.37
CA ASN A 67 1.80 -9.21 -4.54
C ASN A 67 2.82 -8.10 -4.19
N ASP A 68 2.79 -7.57 -2.98
CA ASP A 68 3.67 -6.46 -2.59
C ASP A 68 5.13 -6.89 -2.53
N GLN A 69 5.42 -8.12 -2.10
CA GLN A 69 6.78 -8.68 -2.14
C GLN A 69 7.39 -8.62 -3.55
N VAL A 70 6.60 -9.01 -4.57
CA VAL A 70 7.08 -9.00 -5.96
C VAL A 70 7.38 -7.57 -6.43
N ARG A 71 6.54 -6.62 -6.06
CA ARG A 71 6.71 -5.21 -6.43
C ARG A 71 7.95 -4.62 -5.79
N PHE A 72 8.14 -4.83 -4.49
CA PHE A 72 9.30 -4.33 -3.75
C PHE A 72 10.59 -5.00 -4.26
N ASP A 73 10.65 -6.32 -4.27
CA ASP A 73 11.85 -7.05 -4.69
C ASP A 73 12.26 -6.70 -6.11
N MET A 74 11.31 -6.64 -7.04
CA MET A 74 11.58 -6.28 -8.44
C MET A 74 12.21 -4.90 -8.54
N ILE A 75 11.66 -3.89 -7.87
CA ILE A 75 12.17 -2.52 -7.94
C ILE A 75 13.54 -2.42 -7.26
N PHE A 76 13.72 -3.05 -6.11
CA PHE A 76 15.01 -3.03 -5.41
C PHE A 76 16.10 -3.69 -6.24
N GLN A 77 15.83 -4.86 -6.82
CA GLN A 77 16.79 -5.57 -7.68
C GLN A 77 17.13 -4.83 -8.98
N ILE A 78 16.19 -4.08 -9.55
CA ILE A 78 16.44 -3.30 -10.77
C ILE A 78 17.27 -2.05 -10.47
N ILE A 79 16.96 -1.34 -9.37
CA ILE A 79 17.58 -0.03 -9.08
C ILE A 79 18.88 -0.17 -8.28
N ALA A 80 18.96 -1.14 -7.40
CA ALA A 80 20.09 -1.36 -6.50
C ALA A 80 20.38 -2.86 -6.30
N PRO A 81 20.82 -3.58 -7.33
CA PRO A 81 21.09 -5.01 -7.23
C PRO A 81 22.20 -5.33 -6.22
N GLU A 82 23.00 -4.35 -5.82
CA GLU A 82 24.05 -4.44 -4.82
C GLU A 82 23.53 -4.43 -3.37
N ILE A 83 22.28 -4.02 -3.14
CA ILE A 83 21.67 -3.97 -1.81
C ILE A 83 20.94 -5.29 -1.54
N GLU A 84 21.29 -5.95 -0.44
CA GLU A 84 20.66 -7.20 -0.03
C GLU A 84 19.26 -6.97 0.53
N ILE A 85 18.29 -7.81 0.12
CA ILE A 85 16.89 -7.74 0.58
C ILE A 85 16.67 -8.75 1.69
N ILE A 86 16.18 -8.30 2.85
CA ILE A 86 15.88 -9.12 4.01
C ILE A 86 14.36 -9.20 4.20
N THR A 87 13.80 -10.40 4.18
CA THR A 87 12.35 -10.64 4.22
C THR A 87 11.97 -11.64 5.33
N PRO A 88 12.12 -11.30 6.61
CA PRO A 88 12.03 -12.25 7.71
C PRO A 88 10.66 -12.95 7.81
N ILE A 89 9.59 -12.25 7.46
CA ILE A 89 8.24 -12.82 7.47
C ILE A 89 8.08 -13.91 6.42
N ARG A 90 8.52 -13.63 5.19
CA ARG A 90 8.47 -14.57 4.07
C ARG A 90 9.45 -15.73 4.26
N ASP A 91 10.68 -15.43 4.63
CA ASP A 91 11.76 -16.41 4.69
C ASP A 91 11.50 -17.43 5.81
N ASN A 92 10.95 -17.00 6.93
CA ASN A 92 10.57 -17.86 8.03
C ASN A 92 9.12 -18.38 7.93
N LYS A 93 8.38 -18.05 6.88
CA LYS A 93 6.98 -18.46 6.67
C LYS A 93 6.09 -18.19 7.90
N LEU A 94 6.28 -17.01 8.52
CA LEU A 94 5.56 -16.66 9.73
C LEU A 94 4.06 -16.50 9.44
N SER A 95 3.23 -17.11 10.26
CA SER A 95 1.80 -16.83 10.27
C SER A 95 1.51 -15.57 11.06
N ARG A 96 0.34 -14.97 10.83
CA ARG A 96 -0.07 -13.79 11.59
C ARG A 96 -0.14 -14.05 13.10
N GLU A 97 -0.54 -15.24 13.49
CA GLU A 97 -0.58 -15.68 14.89
C GLU A 97 0.84 -15.71 15.49
N ALA A 98 1.81 -16.26 14.76
CA ALA A 98 3.21 -16.28 15.18
C ALA A 98 3.80 -14.86 15.28
N GLU A 99 3.45 -13.95 14.38
CA GLU A 99 3.84 -12.55 14.45
C GLU A 99 3.27 -11.85 15.71
N ILE A 100 1.98 -12.08 15.99
CA ILE A 100 1.31 -11.55 17.18
C ILE A 100 1.97 -12.07 18.45
N GLU A 101 2.19 -13.39 18.54
CA GLU A 101 2.85 -14.00 19.69
C GLU A 101 4.26 -13.42 19.91
N TYR A 102 5.02 -13.24 18.85
CA TYR A 102 6.35 -12.62 18.91
C TYR A 102 6.28 -11.19 19.46
N LEU A 103 5.33 -10.38 18.99
CA LEU A 103 5.16 -9.01 19.46
C LEU A 103 4.74 -8.97 20.94
N GLN A 104 3.80 -9.82 21.35
CA GLN A 104 3.37 -9.92 22.75
C GLN A 104 4.51 -10.33 23.68
N LYS A 105 5.32 -11.31 23.28
CA LYS A 105 6.53 -11.73 24.03
C LYS A 105 7.54 -10.59 24.20
N ASN A 106 7.55 -9.63 23.28
CA ASN A 106 8.42 -8.45 23.34
C ASN A 106 7.73 -7.22 23.96
N GLY A 107 6.61 -7.40 24.66
CA GLY A 107 5.91 -6.34 25.40
C GLY A 107 5.17 -5.35 24.52
N ILE A 108 4.84 -5.70 23.29
CA ILE A 108 4.05 -4.87 22.39
C ILE A 108 2.58 -5.20 22.59
N GLU A 109 1.83 -4.26 23.16
CA GLU A 109 0.37 -4.34 23.29
C GLU A 109 -0.28 -3.59 22.13
N TYR A 110 -1.19 -4.26 21.41
CA TYR A 110 -1.95 -3.70 20.30
C TYR A 110 -3.35 -4.33 20.20
N SER A 111 -4.34 -3.58 19.70
CA SER A 111 -5.69 -4.11 19.46
C SER A 111 -5.71 -4.95 18.17
N TRP A 112 -5.53 -6.25 18.32
CA TRP A 112 -5.46 -7.21 17.21
C TRP A 112 -6.80 -7.43 16.49
N GLU A 113 -7.91 -7.01 17.07
CA GLU A 113 -9.25 -7.10 16.45
C GLU A 113 -9.33 -6.35 15.12
N LYS A 114 -8.63 -5.21 15.01
CA LYS A 114 -8.54 -4.45 13.76
C LYS A 114 -7.69 -5.11 12.70
N ALA A 115 -6.86 -6.09 13.06
CA ALA A 115 -6.05 -6.87 12.13
C ALA A 115 -6.85 -7.92 11.34
N LYS A 116 -8.17 -8.04 11.59
CA LYS A 116 -9.08 -8.95 10.90
C LYS A 116 -9.19 -8.64 9.39
N TYR A 117 -9.09 -7.37 9.02
CA TYR A 117 -9.22 -6.93 7.64
C TYR A 117 -7.86 -6.52 7.07
N SER A 118 -7.63 -6.89 5.81
CA SER A 118 -6.51 -6.38 5.03
C SER A 118 -6.89 -5.04 4.42
N ILE A 119 -6.35 -3.95 4.96
CA ILE A 119 -6.65 -2.60 4.52
C ILE A 119 -5.43 -2.02 3.80
N ASN A 120 -5.59 -1.70 2.52
CA ASN A 120 -4.59 -1.00 1.72
C ASN A 120 -5.10 0.42 1.45
N ARG A 121 -4.67 1.35 2.31
CA ARG A 121 -5.03 2.76 2.19
C ARG A 121 -3.94 3.50 1.42
N GLY A 122 -4.33 4.17 0.34
CA GLY A 122 -3.44 4.95 -0.50
C GLY A 122 -4.05 6.27 -0.94
N LEU A 123 -3.24 7.11 -1.59
CA LEU A 123 -3.66 8.42 -2.10
C LEU A 123 -4.74 8.29 -3.18
N TRP A 124 -4.59 7.33 -4.10
CA TRP A 124 -5.49 7.14 -5.24
C TRP A 124 -6.65 6.20 -4.97
N GLY A 125 -6.76 5.67 -3.77
CA GLY A 125 -7.87 4.82 -3.36
C GLY A 125 -7.51 3.86 -2.24
N THR A 126 -8.53 3.26 -1.66
CA THR A 126 -8.40 2.31 -0.57
C THR A 126 -9.06 1.00 -0.98
N SER A 127 -8.40 -0.12 -0.73
CA SER A 127 -9.01 -1.44 -0.83
C SER A 127 -9.08 -2.10 0.54
N VAL A 128 -10.19 -2.77 0.79
CA VAL A 128 -10.42 -3.54 2.02
C VAL A 128 -10.78 -4.96 1.62
N GLY A 129 -10.10 -5.93 2.23
CA GLY A 129 -10.38 -7.35 2.05
C GLY A 129 -10.51 -8.05 3.38
N GLY A 130 -11.32 -9.09 3.45
CA GLY A 130 -11.53 -9.92 4.61
C GLY A 130 -12.16 -11.24 4.23
N LYS A 131 -12.60 -12.01 5.22
CA LYS A 131 -13.25 -13.31 5.01
C LYS A 131 -14.47 -13.18 4.08
N GLU A 132 -15.23 -12.11 4.25
CA GLU A 132 -16.46 -11.82 3.51
C GLU A 132 -16.20 -11.62 2.00
N THR A 133 -15.00 -11.15 1.63
CA THR A 133 -14.63 -10.90 0.22
C THR A 133 -14.03 -12.12 -0.49
N LEU A 134 -13.97 -13.27 0.16
CA LEU A 134 -13.56 -14.52 -0.48
C LEU A 134 -14.65 -15.09 -1.38
N THR A 135 -15.91 -14.67 -1.17
CA THR A 135 -17.06 -15.01 -1.99
C THR A 135 -17.74 -13.73 -2.48
N SER A 136 -18.63 -13.83 -3.46
CA SER A 136 -19.31 -12.66 -4.05
C SER A 136 -20.69 -12.38 -3.45
N ASP A 137 -21.13 -13.18 -2.50
CA ASP A 137 -22.46 -13.14 -1.90
C ASP A 137 -22.54 -12.35 -0.59
N GLN A 138 -21.40 -11.95 -0.03
CA GLN A 138 -21.35 -11.23 1.24
C GLN A 138 -20.66 -9.86 1.08
N PRO A 139 -21.33 -8.76 1.44
CA PRO A 139 -20.70 -7.46 1.53
C PRO A 139 -19.84 -7.36 2.80
N LEU A 140 -18.84 -6.48 2.77
CA LEU A 140 -18.11 -6.10 3.97
C LEU A 140 -19.04 -5.32 4.92
N PRO A 141 -18.97 -5.55 6.25
CA PRO A 141 -19.66 -4.71 7.22
C PRO A 141 -19.05 -3.29 7.23
N ASP A 142 -19.85 -2.29 7.55
CA ASP A 142 -19.41 -0.89 7.59
C ASP A 142 -18.17 -0.69 8.48
N SER A 143 -18.10 -1.42 9.60
CA SER A 143 -16.96 -1.37 10.52
C SER A 143 -15.61 -1.81 9.91
N ALA A 144 -15.62 -2.53 8.78
CA ALA A 144 -14.40 -2.93 8.08
C ALA A 144 -13.71 -1.77 7.35
N TYR A 145 -14.44 -0.71 7.06
CA TYR A 145 -13.89 0.44 6.33
C TYR A 145 -13.10 1.36 7.27
N PRO A 146 -11.91 1.84 6.87
CA PRO A 146 -11.04 2.67 7.72
C PRO A 146 -11.60 4.07 7.98
N SER A 147 -12.58 4.50 7.19
CA SER A 147 -13.31 5.74 7.38
C SER A 147 -14.80 5.49 7.28
N GLN A 148 -15.55 6.06 8.21
CA GLN A 148 -17.01 5.96 8.24
C GLN A 148 -17.64 7.15 7.53
N LEU A 149 -18.82 6.97 6.95
CA LEU A 149 -19.63 8.04 6.40
C LEU A 149 -20.02 9.01 7.52
N LYS A 150 -19.68 10.29 7.34
CA LYS A 150 -19.98 11.37 8.31
C LYS A 150 -21.05 12.33 7.82
N GLU A 151 -21.20 12.42 6.50
CA GLU A 151 -22.12 13.33 5.85
C GLU A 151 -23.21 12.53 5.16
N HIS A 152 -24.45 12.88 5.41
CA HIS A 152 -25.61 12.18 4.88
C HIS A 152 -26.33 12.98 3.79
N ASP A 153 -26.05 14.29 3.70
CA ASP A 153 -26.63 15.15 2.68
C ASP A 153 -25.80 15.10 1.39
N PRO A 154 -26.46 15.06 0.22
CA PRO A 154 -25.75 15.08 -1.04
C PRO A 154 -25.02 16.42 -1.24
N LYS A 155 -23.74 16.34 -1.61
CA LYS A 155 -22.90 17.50 -1.94
C LYS A 155 -22.56 17.51 -3.43
N LYS A 156 -22.63 18.70 -4.04
CA LYS A 156 -22.19 18.90 -5.43
C LYS A 156 -20.69 19.16 -5.45
N LEU A 157 -19.93 18.30 -6.13
CA LEU A 157 -18.51 18.48 -6.39
C LEU A 157 -18.33 18.90 -7.86
N LYS A 158 -17.55 19.96 -8.09
CA LYS A 158 -17.16 20.38 -9.43
C LYS A 158 -15.67 20.15 -9.60
N LEU A 159 -15.30 19.33 -10.58
CA LEU A 159 -13.92 19.13 -10.99
C LEU A 159 -13.66 19.88 -12.28
N THR A 160 -12.58 20.64 -12.32
CA THR A 160 -12.18 21.41 -13.50
C THR A 160 -10.94 20.81 -14.12
N PHE A 161 -11.02 20.48 -15.40
CA PHE A 161 -9.90 19.94 -16.16
C PHE A 161 -9.47 20.93 -17.23
N LYS A 162 -8.15 21.08 -17.41
CA LYS A 162 -7.54 21.85 -18.50
C LYS A 162 -6.54 20.96 -19.24
N LYS A 163 -6.82 20.69 -20.53
CA LYS A 163 -6.01 19.78 -21.37
C LYS A 163 -5.79 18.40 -20.74
N GLY A 164 -6.81 17.88 -20.01
CA GLY A 164 -6.75 16.60 -19.34
C GLY A 164 -6.20 16.65 -17.91
N GLU A 165 -5.59 17.72 -17.47
CA GLU A 165 -5.11 17.90 -16.10
C GLU A 165 -6.20 18.44 -15.17
N LEU A 166 -6.33 17.83 -13.98
CA LEU A 166 -7.19 18.34 -12.92
C LEU A 166 -6.54 19.61 -12.34
N VAL A 167 -7.24 20.74 -12.45
CA VAL A 167 -6.71 22.05 -12.03
C VAL A 167 -7.50 22.70 -10.89
N ALA A 168 -8.73 22.21 -10.60
CA ALA A 168 -9.55 22.65 -9.46
C ALA A 168 -10.67 21.65 -9.17
#